data_573013bab99710fbaa65bfa85bbbf281
#
_entry.id   573013bab99710fbaa65bfa85bbbf281
#
_cell.length_a   1.000
_cell.length_b   1.000
_cell.length_c   1.000
_cell.angle_alpha   90.00
_cell.angle_beta   90.00
_cell.angle_gamma   90.00
#
_symmetry.space_group_name_H-M   'P 1'
#
loop_
_entity.id
_entity.type
_entity.pdbx_description
1 polymer ?
#
loop_
_entity_poly.entity_id
_entity_poly.type
_entity_poly.pdbx_seq_one_letter_code
_entity_poly.pdbx_strand_id
1 'polypeptide(L)'
;MFYDRQQGLPPSEQKYPILGLSLLNLLASDRIGEFHTELELIPVDEAENMYIKQPVQLERYVMEGNYAKVLEAQKDVPKMYYAFLMEKLIECVRHKVGASLERSYENLPAQQAAQMLILKDVPALQEFAVKENERKARGENDDPMGDLTPSLTRRAPVGLVKWEVKDGRLHFIRSEQKRLELPAVDLMVNTIGYATDLERIVWVKRPIEDL
;
A
#
# COMPACT_ATOMS: atom_id res chain seq x y z
N MET A 1 8.58 -11.90 -21.06
CA MET A 1 9.14 -13.26 -21.16
C MET A 1 8.76 -14.04 -22.41
N PHE A 2 7.59 -13.86 -23.00
CA PHE A 2 7.22 -14.60 -24.23
C PHE A 2 7.91 -14.04 -25.49
N TYR A 3 8.13 -12.75 -25.56
CA TYR A 3 8.76 -12.08 -26.72
C TYR A 3 10.28 -12.19 -26.80
N ASP A 4 10.96 -12.42 -25.68
CA ASP A 4 12.42 -12.56 -25.63
C ASP A 4 12.94 -13.87 -26.24
N ARG A 5 12.09 -14.89 -26.36
CA ARG A 5 12.48 -16.22 -26.91
C ARG A 5 12.28 -16.37 -28.41
N GLN A 6 11.62 -15.41 -29.06
CA GLN A 6 11.33 -15.49 -30.50
C GLN A 6 12.01 -14.33 -31.24
N GLN A 7 13.32 -14.36 -31.31
CA GLN A 7 14.08 -13.51 -32.21
C GLN A 7 13.64 -13.80 -33.66
N GLY A 8 12.83 -12.91 -34.23
CA GLY A 8 12.44 -13.00 -35.64
C GLY A 8 10.96 -12.79 -35.96
N LEU A 9 10.07 -12.72 -34.97
CA LEU A 9 8.67 -12.38 -35.27
C LEU A 9 8.46 -10.85 -35.21
N PRO A 10 7.71 -10.28 -36.18
CA PRO A 10 7.38 -8.86 -36.14
C PRO A 10 6.55 -8.56 -34.88
N PRO A 11 6.78 -7.42 -34.22
CA PRO A 11 6.02 -7.02 -33.04
C PRO A 11 4.53 -6.90 -33.39
N SER A 12 3.67 -7.52 -32.57
CA SER A 12 2.21 -7.41 -32.75
C SER A 12 1.76 -5.97 -32.49
N GLU A 13 0.83 -5.46 -33.27
CA GLU A 13 0.20 -4.14 -33.08
C GLU A 13 -0.45 -3.99 -31.70
N GLN A 14 -0.86 -5.10 -31.06
CA GLN A 14 -1.50 -5.12 -29.76
C GLN A 14 -0.50 -5.26 -28.60
N LYS A 15 0.81 -5.38 -28.86
CA LYS A 15 1.85 -5.51 -27.82
C LYS A 15 1.76 -4.37 -26.79
N TYR A 16 1.79 -3.14 -27.27
CA TYR A 16 1.82 -1.95 -26.40
C TYR A 16 0.51 -1.72 -25.62
N PRO A 17 -0.70 -1.85 -26.23
CA PRO A 17 -1.94 -1.80 -25.49
C PRO A 17 -2.05 -2.84 -24.37
N ILE A 18 -1.60 -4.08 -24.61
CA ILE A 18 -1.64 -5.15 -23.61
C ILE A 18 -0.63 -4.88 -22.47
N LEU A 19 0.58 -4.44 -22.80
CA LEU A 19 1.58 -4.06 -21.78
C LEU A 19 1.08 -2.90 -20.92
N GLY A 20 0.49 -1.87 -21.54
CA GLY A 20 -0.11 -0.76 -20.81
C GLY A 20 -1.24 -1.19 -19.89
N LEU A 21 -2.10 -2.11 -20.33
CA LEU A 21 -3.16 -2.70 -19.47
C LEU A 21 -2.58 -3.52 -18.32
N SER A 22 -1.50 -4.29 -18.55
CA SER A 22 -0.81 -5.05 -17.51
C SER A 22 -0.25 -4.11 -16.44
N LEU A 23 0.47 -3.08 -16.84
CA LEU A 23 1.01 -2.06 -15.94
C LEU A 23 -0.09 -1.36 -15.14
N LEU A 24 -1.18 -0.94 -15.81
CA LEU A 24 -2.29 -0.30 -15.14
C LEU A 24 -3.00 -1.23 -14.14
N ASN A 25 -3.12 -2.52 -14.47
CA ASN A 25 -3.69 -3.52 -13.55
C ASN A 25 -2.81 -3.74 -12.32
N LEU A 26 -1.49 -3.78 -12.47
CA LEU A 26 -0.55 -3.88 -11.35
C LEU A 26 -0.67 -2.66 -10.43
N LEU A 27 -0.75 -1.47 -11.02
CA LEU A 27 -0.94 -0.22 -10.28
C LEU A 27 -2.29 -0.19 -9.55
N ALA A 28 -3.39 -0.61 -10.21
CA ALA A 28 -4.73 -0.68 -9.61
C ALA A 28 -4.86 -1.75 -8.53
N SER A 29 -3.98 -2.75 -8.53
CA SER A 29 -3.91 -3.80 -7.52
C SER A 29 -2.88 -3.53 -6.44
N ASP A 30 -2.30 -2.33 -6.41
CA ASP A 30 -1.25 -1.87 -5.46
C ASP A 30 0.03 -2.71 -5.46
N ARG A 31 0.32 -3.42 -6.55
CA ARG A 31 1.52 -4.25 -6.71
C ARG A 31 2.67 -3.44 -7.32
N ILE A 32 3.10 -2.38 -6.60
CA ILE A 32 4.06 -1.40 -7.10
C ILE A 32 5.43 -2.03 -7.41
N GLY A 33 5.89 -2.98 -6.59
CA GLY A 33 7.16 -3.68 -6.84
C GLY A 33 7.18 -4.42 -8.16
N GLU A 34 6.10 -5.11 -8.50
CA GLU A 34 5.97 -5.82 -9.78
C GLU A 34 5.79 -4.86 -10.96
N PHE A 35 5.10 -3.74 -10.72
CA PHE A 35 4.99 -2.67 -11.72
C PHE A 35 6.36 -2.17 -12.16
N HIS A 36 7.27 -1.90 -11.22
CA HIS A 36 8.64 -1.48 -11.55
C HIS A 36 9.45 -2.58 -12.20
N THR A 37 9.30 -3.82 -11.76
CA THR A 37 9.97 -4.98 -12.39
C THR A 37 9.53 -5.15 -13.84
N GLU A 38 8.23 -5.05 -14.14
CA GLU A 38 7.71 -5.12 -15.50
C GLU A 38 8.17 -3.92 -16.35
N LEU A 39 8.24 -2.73 -15.74
CA LEU A 39 8.70 -1.52 -16.42
C LEU A 39 10.18 -1.61 -16.82
N GLU A 40 11.04 -2.20 -15.97
CA GLU A 40 12.46 -2.40 -16.26
C GLU A 40 12.71 -3.37 -17.42
N LEU A 41 11.78 -4.29 -17.67
CA LEU A 41 11.86 -5.23 -18.80
C LEU A 41 11.53 -4.56 -20.15
N ILE A 42 10.99 -3.34 -20.14
CA ILE A 42 10.60 -2.62 -21.34
C ILE A 42 11.81 -1.78 -21.83
N PRO A 43 12.24 -1.93 -23.08
CA PRO A 43 13.30 -1.10 -23.65
C PRO A 43 12.95 0.40 -23.59
N VAL A 44 13.94 1.24 -23.36
CA VAL A 44 13.76 2.70 -23.23
C VAL A 44 13.09 3.30 -24.47
N ASP A 45 13.41 2.80 -25.64
CA ASP A 45 12.83 3.27 -26.91
C ASP A 45 11.31 2.99 -27.00
N GLU A 46 10.85 1.92 -26.36
CA GLU A 46 9.43 1.54 -26.32
C GLU A 46 8.67 2.27 -25.18
N ALA A 47 9.36 2.74 -24.15
CA ALA A 47 8.76 3.41 -22.99
C ALA A 47 8.10 4.76 -23.36
N GLU A 48 8.48 5.40 -24.46
CA GLU A 48 7.84 6.62 -24.96
C GLU A 48 6.46 6.40 -25.59
N ASN A 49 6.06 5.14 -25.79
CA ASN A 49 4.75 4.82 -26.34
C ASN A 49 3.64 5.35 -25.42
N MET A 50 2.60 5.94 -26.01
CA MET A 50 1.47 6.53 -25.28
C MET A 50 0.82 5.56 -24.30
N TYR A 51 0.71 4.27 -24.63
CA TYR A 51 0.10 3.24 -23.78
C TYR A 51 0.95 2.90 -22.55
N ILE A 52 2.25 3.06 -22.60
CA ILE A 52 3.18 2.80 -21.49
C ILE A 52 3.38 4.08 -20.67
N LYS A 53 3.49 5.22 -21.33
CA LYS A 53 3.69 6.51 -20.69
C LYS A 53 2.56 6.89 -19.75
N GLN A 54 1.31 6.56 -20.10
CA GLN A 54 0.14 6.88 -19.28
C GLN A 54 0.15 6.18 -17.91
N PRO A 55 0.31 4.83 -17.78
CA PRO A 55 0.47 4.18 -16.49
C PRO A 55 1.65 4.69 -15.66
N VAL A 56 2.77 5.01 -16.29
CA VAL A 56 3.95 5.58 -15.61
C VAL A 56 3.66 6.97 -15.03
N GLN A 57 2.95 7.81 -15.77
CA GLN A 57 2.52 9.11 -15.25
C GLN A 57 1.51 8.97 -14.11
N LEU A 58 0.58 8.03 -14.20
CA LEU A 58 -0.38 7.75 -13.14
C LEU A 58 0.31 7.26 -11.87
N GLU A 59 1.28 6.36 -11.99
CA GLU A 59 2.08 5.89 -10.87
C GLU A 59 2.78 7.07 -10.18
N ARG A 60 3.41 7.94 -10.95
CA ARG A 60 4.06 9.14 -10.42
C ARG A 60 3.07 10.03 -9.66
N TYR A 61 1.86 10.28 -10.20
CA TYR A 61 0.85 11.08 -9.52
C TYR A 61 0.36 10.43 -8.22
N VAL A 62 0.24 9.10 -8.20
CA VAL A 62 -0.12 8.35 -6.99
C VAL A 62 0.98 8.44 -5.94
N MET A 63 2.25 8.32 -6.33
CA MET A 63 3.40 8.41 -5.42
C MET A 63 3.62 9.83 -4.89
N GLU A 64 3.39 10.84 -5.73
CA GLU A 64 3.42 12.25 -5.31
C GLU A 64 2.22 12.66 -4.44
N GLY A 65 1.19 11.80 -4.33
CA GLY A 65 -0.07 12.11 -3.63
C GLY A 65 -0.94 13.12 -4.37
N ASN A 66 -0.70 13.34 -5.67
CA ASN A 66 -1.45 14.28 -6.49
C ASN A 66 -2.69 13.62 -7.11
N TYR A 67 -3.63 13.26 -6.26
CA TYR A 67 -4.83 12.52 -6.66
C TYR A 67 -5.77 13.32 -7.58
N ALA A 68 -5.70 14.66 -7.56
CA ALA A 68 -6.47 15.49 -8.50
C ALA A 68 -6.08 15.21 -9.95
N LYS A 69 -4.78 15.06 -10.23
CA LYS A 69 -4.28 14.72 -11.57
C LYS A 69 -4.64 13.28 -11.99
N VAL A 70 -4.75 12.35 -11.04
CA VAL A 70 -5.24 10.99 -11.33
C VAL A 70 -6.68 11.03 -11.84
N LEU A 71 -7.54 11.89 -11.25
CA LEU A 71 -8.92 12.08 -11.70
C LEU A 71 -9.02 12.77 -13.06
N GLU A 72 -8.16 13.75 -13.31
CA GLU A 72 -8.11 14.42 -14.62
C GLU A 72 -7.72 13.41 -15.70
N ALA A 73 -6.71 12.58 -15.43
CA ALA A 73 -6.26 11.53 -16.33
C ALA A 73 -7.35 10.48 -16.65
N GLN A 74 -8.35 10.32 -15.78
CA GLN A 74 -9.51 9.47 -16.06
C GLN A 74 -10.31 9.91 -17.28
N LYS A 75 -10.30 11.21 -17.60
CA LYS A 75 -11.05 11.77 -18.74
C LYS A 75 -10.38 11.49 -20.09
N ASP A 76 -9.06 11.30 -20.09
CA ASP A 76 -8.23 11.12 -21.28
C ASP A 76 -7.93 9.64 -21.59
N VAL A 77 -8.83 8.74 -21.22
CA VAL A 77 -8.62 7.30 -21.35
C VAL A 77 -8.80 6.84 -22.82
N PRO A 78 -7.76 6.25 -23.44
CA PRO A 78 -7.77 5.96 -24.87
C PRO A 78 -8.68 4.82 -25.27
N LYS A 79 -9.09 3.91 -24.38
CA LYS A 79 -9.94 2.75 -24.68
C LYS A 79 -10.83 2.37 -23.51
N MET A 80 -11.99 1.76 -23.82
CA MET A 80 -13.00 1.33 -22.84
C MET A 80 -12.45 0.38 -21.75
N TYR A 81 -11.48 -0.48 -22.09
CA TYR A 81 -10.84 -1.41 -21.14
C TYR A 81 -10.07 -0.69 -20.02
N TYR A 82 -9.49 0.45 -20.34
CA TYR A 82 -8.76 1.27 -19.35
C TYR A 82 -9.72 1.93 -18.35
N ALA A 83 -10.96 2.24 -18.75
CA ALA A 83 -11.93 2.88 -17.87
C ALA A 83 -12.22 2.06 -16.61
N PHE A 84 -12.40 0.75 -16.76
CA PHE A 84 -12.62 -0.17 -15.64
C PHE A 84 -11.42 -0.21 -14.68
N LEU A 85 -10.20 -0.28 -15.23
CA LEU A 85 -8.99 -0.29 -14.41
C LEU A 85 -8.74 1.06 -13.73
N MET A 86 -9.12 2.15 -14.38
CA MET A 86 -9.06 3.49 -13.78
C MET A 86 -10.04 3.65 -12.61
N GLU A 87 -11.25 3.11 -12.71
CA GLU A 87 -12.20 3.09 -11.58
C GLU A 87 -11.62 2.31 -10.39
N LYS A 88 -11.05 1.13 -10.66
CA LYS A 88 -10.39 0.31 -9.64
C LYS A 88 -9.18 1.03 -9.01
N LEU A 89 -8.39 1.75 -9.82
CA LEU A 89 -7.27 2.56 -9.33
C LEU A 89 -7.76 3.68 -8.41
N ILE A 90 -8.83 4.39 -8.79
CA ILE A 90 -9.40 5.46 -7.96
C ILE A 90 -9.93 4.91 -6.63
N GLU A 91 -10.53 3.72 -6.64
CA GLU A 91 -10.96 3.06 -5.41
C GLU A 91 -9.76 2.72 -4.51
N CYS A 92 -8.69 2.16 -5.05
CA CYS A 92 -7.44 1.92 -4.34
C CYS A 92 -6.85 3.22 -3.75
N VAL A 93 -6.82 4.30 -4.52
CA VAL A 93 -6.37 5.62 -4.06
C VAL A 93 -7.23 6.13 -2.90
N ARG A 94 -8.57 5.99 -2.98
CA ARG A 94 -9.47 6.40 -1.89
C ARG A 94 -9.19 5.64 -0.59
N HIS A 95 -8.90 4.34 -0.67
CA HIS A 95 -8.51 3.55 0.50
C HIS A 95 -7.19 4.05 1.12
N LYS A 96 -6.19 4.36 0.30
CA LYS A 96 -4.91 4.93 0.78
C LYS A 96 -5.10 6.29 1.46
N VAL A 97 -5.91 7.16 0.85
CA VAL A 97 -6.26 8.45 1.44
C VAL A 97 -7.02 8.24 2.76
N GLY A 98 -7.98 7.32 2.78
CA GLY A 98 -8.73 6.95 3.99
C GLY A 98 -7.83 6.51 5.13
N ALA A 99 -6.89 5.61 4.86
CA ALA A 99 -5.91 5.15 5.85
C ALA A 99 -5.01 6.30 6.35
N SER A 100 -4.65 7.25 5.49
CA SER A 100 -3.90 8.44 5.88
C SER A 100 -4.73 9.38 6.77
N LEU A 101 -6.01 9.59 6.45
CA LEU A 101 -6.92 10.41 7.25
C LEU A 101 -7.11 9.83 8.66
N GLU A 102 -7.27 8.52 8.79
CA GLU A 102 -7.36 7.83 10.08
C GLU A 102 -6.14 8.06 10.98
N ARG A 103 -4.97 8.14 10.38
CA ARG A 103 -3.73 8.37 11.14
C ARG A 103 -3.58 9.81 11.58
N SER A 104 -4.08 10.75 10.77
CA SER A 104 -3.86 12.18 10.91
C SER A 104 -4.94 12.87 11.74
N TYR A 105 -6.17 12.36 11.73
CA TYR A 105 -7.31 13.03 12.33
C TYR A 105 -8.07 12.11 13.29
N GLU A 106 -8.66 12.69 14.32
CA GLU A 106 -9.62 12.01 15.21
C GLU A 106 -11.06 12.28 14.75
N ASN A 107 -11.30 13.48 14.27
CA ASN A 107 -12.57 13.87 13.69
C ASN A 107 -12.35 14.89 12.55
N LEU A 108 -13.23 14.88 11.56
CA LEU A 108 -13.15 15.76 10.41
C LEU A 108 -14.57 16.18 9.98
N PRO A 109 -14.81 17.46 9.58
CA PRO A 109 -16.08 17.85 8.97
C PRO A 109 -16.38 17.00 7.73
N ALA A 110 -17.62 16.50 7.61
CA ALA A 110 -18.00 15.56 6.55
C ALA A 110 -17.78 16.13 5.13
N GLN A 111 -17.95 17.45 4.96
CA GLN A 111 -17.69 18.11 3.68
C GLN A 111 -16.20 18.06 3.30
N GLN A 112 -15.30 18.33 4.26
CA GLN A 112 -13.86 18.25 4.03
C GLN A 112 -13.41 16.80 3.80
N ALA A 113 -13.95 15.85 4.56
CA ALA A 113 -13.70 14.44 4.36
C ALA A 113 -14.12 13.98 2.95
N ALA A 114 -15.29 14.39 2.49
CA ALA A 114 -15.76 14.08 1.14
C ALA A 114 -14.84 14.67 0.05
N GLN A 115 -14.38 15.90 0.23
CA GLN A 115 -13.44 16.53 -0.71
C GLN A 115 -12.09 15.79 -0.74
N MET A 116 -11.54 15.43 0.42
CA MET A 116 -10.27 14.71 0.50
C MET A 116 -10.35 13.29 -0.07
N LEU A 117 -11.48 12.59 0.12
CA LEU A 117 -11.76 11.27 -0.44
C LEU A 117 -12.25 11.32 -1.90
N ILE A 118 -12.35 12.53 -2.47
CA ILE A 118 -12.77 12.71 -3.85
C ILE A 118 -14.17 12.10 -4.09
N LEU A 119 -15.06 12.32 -3.14
CA LEU A 119 -16.46 11.93 -3.22
C LEU A 119 -17.30 13.14 -3.62
N LYS A 120 -18.37 12.89 -4.35
CA LYS A 120 -19.23 13.97 -4.83
C LYS A 120 -20.07 14.60 -3.71
N ASP A 121 -20.56 13.75 -2.79
CA ASP A 121 -21.56 14.13 -1.79
C ASP A 121 -21.32 13.47 -0.44
N VAL A 122 -21.94 14.05 0.61
CA VAL A 122 -21.92 13.51 1.99
C VAL A 122 -22.57 12.12 2.09
N PRO A 123 -23.71 11.80 1.41
CA PRO A 123 -24.25 10.44 1.43
C PRO A 123 -23.28 9.40 0.87
N ALA A 124 -22.53 9.73 -0.19
CA ALA A 124 -21.49 8.87 -0.72
C ALA A 124 -20.36 8.60 0.30
N LEU A 125 -20.08 9.56 1.19
CA LEU A 125 -19.14 9.37 2.30
C LEU A 125 -19.67 8.34 3.31
N GLN A 126 -20.97 8.35 3.61
CA GLN A 126 -21.57 7.38 4.53
C GLN A 126 -21.49 5.96 3.95
N GLU A 127 -21.81 5.79 2.67
CA GLU A 127 -21.68 4.50 1.99
C GLU A 127 -20.22 4.01 1.99
N PHE A 128 -19.29 4.90 1.72
CA PHE A 128 -17.87 4.58 1.75
C PHE A 128 -17.41 4.17 3.15
N ALA A 129 -17.86 4.89 4.20
CA ALA A 129 -17.53 4.56 5.58
C ALA A 129 -18.06 3.16 5.99
N VAL A 130 -19.27 2.80 5.55
CA VAL A 130 -19.83 1.45 5.79
C VAL A 130 -18.99 0.39 5.08
N LYS A 131 -18.69 0.57 3.80
CA LYS A 131 -17.84 -0.36 3.03
C LYS A 131 -16.45 -0.53 3.66
N GLU A 132 -15.86 0.56 4.13
CA GLU A 132 -14.55 0.52 4.77
C GLU A 132 -14.58 -0.24 6.10
N ASN A 133 -15.63 -0.05 6.90
CA ASN A 133 -15.84 -0.82 8.13
C ASN A 133 -16.04 -2.32 7.84
N GLU A 134 -16.79 -2.68 6.81
CA GLU A 134 -16.99 -4.07 6.39
C GLU A 134 -15.69 -4.70 5.87
N ARG A 135 -14.90 -3.95 5.09
CA ARG A 135 -13.60 -4.40 4.58
C ARG A 135 -12.65 -4.72 5.71
N LYS A 136 -12.56 -3.84 6.70
CA LYS A 136 -11.75 -4.04 7.91
C LYS A 136 -12.24 -5.22 8.74
N ALA A 137 -13.54 -5.42 8.84
CA ALA A 137 -14.12 -6.56 9.54
C ALA A 137 -13.79 -7.90 8.86
N ARG A 138 -13.60 -7.91 7.52
CA ARG A 138 -13.14 -9.09 6.76
C ARG A 138 -11.65 -9.37 6.89
N GLY A 139 -10.88 -8.46 7.49
CA GLY A 139 -9.43 -8.62 7.67
C GLY A 139 -8.62 -8.35 6.39
N GLU A 140 -9.22 -7.75 5.38
CA GLU A 140 -8.52 -7.22 4.20
C GLU A 140 -7.74 -5.95 4.59
N ASN A 141 -6.66 -6.15 5.33
CA ASN A 141 -5.71 -5.07 5.58
C ASN A 141 -4.81 -4.94 4.35
N ASP A 142 -4.76 -3.74 3.78
CA ASP A 142 -3.80 -3.37 2.74
C ASP A 142 -2.37 -3.29 3.33
N ASP A 143 -1.80 -4.43 3.64
CA ASP A 143 -0.38 -4.54 3.87
C ASP A 143 0.19 -5.45 2.77
N PRO A 144 0.55 -4.89 1.59
CA PRO A 144 1.12 -5.66 0.49
C PRO A 144 2.46 -6.28 0.87
N MET A 145 3.02 -5.94 2.02
CA MET A 145 4.28 -6.44 2.55
C MET A 145 4.12 -7.45 3.70
N GLY A 146 2.87 -7.77 4.10
CA GLY A 146 2.57 -8.64 5.25
C GLY A 146 2.97 -10.11 5.07
N ASP A 147 3.22 -10.55 3.85
CA ASP A 147 3.41 -11.98 3.54
C ASP A 147 4.89 -12.42 3.43
N LEU A 148 5.86 -11.49 3.47
CA LEU A 148 7.29 -11.80 3.25
C LEU A 148 8.18 -11.74 4.50
N THR A 149 7.66 -11.31 5.65
CA THR A 149 8.44 -11.32 6.90
C THR A 149 7.80 -12.22 7.93
N PRO A 150 8.31 -13.46 8.09
CA PRO A 150 7.83 -14.31 9.17
C PRO A 150 8.24 -13.71 10.52
N SER A 151 7.24 -13.33 11.29
CA SER A 151 7.21 -13.31 12.77
C SER A 151 7.96 -12.26 13.58
N LEU A 152 8.79 -11.35 13.04
CA LEU A 152 9.52 -10.40 13.89
C LEU A 152 8.97 -8.97 13.92
N THR A 153 8.09 -8.62 13.02
CA THR A 153 7.38 -7.33 12.99
C THR A 153 5.88 -7.49 12.81
N ARG A 154 5.25 -8.46 13.50
CA ARG A 154 3.82 -8.35 13.73
C ARG A 154 3.63 -7.09 14.60
N ARG A 155 3.66 -5.95 13.95
CA ARG A 155 2.95 -4.78 14.47
C ARG A 155 1.56 -5.29 14.78
N ALA A 156 1.23 -5.28 16.07
CA ALA A 156 -0.13 -5.59 16.53
C ALA A 156 -1.12 -4.92 15.56
N PRO A 157 -2.17 -5.61 15.12
CA PRO A 157 -3.13 -5.05 14.19
C PRO A 157 -3.48 -3.67 14.73
N VAL A 158 -3.20 -2.65 13.94
CA VAL A 158 -3.54 -1.25 14.30
C VAL A 158 -5.01 -1.31 14.66
N GLY A 159 -5.36 -0.98 15.92
CA GLY A 159 -6.67 -1.22 16.48
C GLY A 159 -7.74 -0.86 15.46
N LEU A 160 -8.71 -1.74 15.27
CA LEU A 160 -9.79 -1.57 14.31
C LEU A 160 -10.38 -0.17 14.47
N VAL A 161 -10.04 0.74 13.55
CA VAL A 161 -10.59 2.08 13.54
C VAL A 161 -11.95 2.01 12.86
N LYS A 162 -12.99 2.27 13.62
CA LYS A 162 -14.37 2.32 13.10
C LYS A 162 -14.69 3.72 12.65
N TRP A 163 -15.23 3.85 11.46
CA TRP A 163 -15.70 5.11 10.89
C TRP A 163 -17.16 5.33 11.26
N GLU A 164 -17.46 6.46 11.84
CA GLU A 164 -18.82 6.85 12.20
C GLU A 164 -19.09 8.30 11.79
N VAL A 165 -20.17 8.49 11.04
CA VAL A 165 -20.60 9.83 10.62
C VAL A 165 -21.72 10.28 11.57
N LYS A 166 -21.41 11.26 12.46
CA LYS A 166 -22.35 11.87 13.39
C LYS A 166 -22.29 13.39 13.31
N ASP A 167 -23.42 14.06 13.44
CA ASP A 167 -23.51 15.52 13.51
C ASP A 167 -22.79 16.28 12.37
N GLY A 168 -22.78 15.69 11.14
CA GLY A 168 -22.08 16.29 10.01
C GLY A 168 -20.55 16.19 10.10
N ARG A 169 -20.02 15.33 10.97
CA ARG A 169 -18.61 15.03 11.12
C ARG A 169 -18.32 13.54 10.99
N LEU A 170 -17.20 13.23 10.40
CA LEU A 170 -16.64 11.89 10.37
C LEU A 170 -15.74 11.70 11.59
N HIS A 171 -16.05 10.71 12.41
CA HIS A 171 -15.30 10.31 13.59
C HIS A 171 -14.57 9.01 13.36
N PHE A 172 -13.31 8.97 13.75
CA PHE A 172 -12.45 7.78 13.70
C PHE A 172 -12.34 7.20 15.12
N ILE A 173 -13.18 6.23 15.44
CA ILE A 173 -13.22 5.59 16.75
C ILE A 173 -12.15 4.51 16.76
N ARG A 174 -11.07 4.77 17.48
CA ARG A 174 -10.01 3.78 17.71
C ARG A 174 -10.45 2.90 18.88
N SER A 175 -10.56 1.58 18.66
CA SER A 175 -10.66 0.67 19.79
C SER A 175 -9.37 0.81 20.60
N GLU A 176 -9.47 1.23 21.86
CA GLU A 176 -8.34 1.20 22.79
C GLU A 176 -7.87 -0.25 22.90
N GLN A 177 -6.91 -0.62 22.07
CA GLN A 177 -6.11 -1.78 22.38
C GLN A 177 -5.30 -1.40 23.62
N LYS A 178 -5.62 -2.04 24.73
CA LYS A 178 -4.77 -2.10 25.90
C LYS A 178 -3.36 -2.24 25.38
N ARG A 179 -2.57 -1.16 25.44
CA ARG A 179 -1.15 -1.23 25.08
C ARG A 179 -0.63 -2.40 25.90
N LEU A 180 -0.25 -3.47 25.21
CA LEU A 180 0.53 -4.52 25.83
C LEU A 180 1.78 -3.78 26.32
N GLU A 181 1.77 -3.44 27.60
CA GLU A 181 2.96 -2.93 28.26
C GLU A 181 3.99 -4.02 28.01
N LEU A 182 4.95 -3.71 27.16
CA LEU A 182 6.09 -4.58 26.96
C LEU A 182 6.68 -4.81 28.36
N PRO A 183 6.80 -6.06 28.82
CA PRO A 183 7.42 -6.33 30.12
C PRO A 183 8.91 -5.99 30.02
N ALA A 184 9.18 -4.66 30.05
CA ALA A 184 10.53 -4.13 29.85
C ALA A 184 11.51 -4.70 30.89
N VAL A 185 11.03 -4.95 32.10
CA VAL A 185 11.81 -5.55 33.18
C VAL A 185 12.20 -6.99 32.83
N ASP A 186 11.26 -7.80 32.35
CA ASP A 186 11.54 -9.19 31.98
C ASP A 186 12.47 -9.28 30.78
N LEU A 187 12.31 -8.37 29.79
CA LEU A 187 13.24 -8.26 28.66
C LEU A 187 14.66 -7.85 29.11
N MET A 188 14.77 -6.90 30.04
CA MET A 188 16.06 -6.48 30.61
C MET A 188 16.70 -7.63 31.36
N VAL A 189 15.97 -8.34 32.22
CA VAL A 189 16.47 -9.50 32.98
C VAL A 189 16.95 -10.60 32.02
N ASN A 190 16.18 -10.89 30.98
CA ASN A 190 16.57 -11.90 29.99
C ASN A 190 17.82 -11.48 29.21
N THR A 191 17.91 -10.21 28.77
CA THR A 191 19.11 -9.73 28.07
C THR A 191 20.35 -9.72 28.93
N ILE A 192 20.25 -9.35 30.21
CA ILE A 192 21.33 -9.45 31.17
C ILE A 192 21.74 -10.90 31.40
N GLY A 193 20.77 -11.82 31.51
CA GLY A 193 21.02 -13.24 31.59
C GLY A 193 21.83 -13.78 30.40
N TYR A 194 21.43 -13.43 29.18
CA TYR A 194 22.19 -13.82 27.99
C TYR A 194 23.58 -13.22 27.94
N ALA A 195 23.75 -11.98 28.36
CA ALA A 195 25.07 -11.35 28.43
C ALA A 195 26.00 -12.04 29.43
N THR A 196 25.50 -12.39 30.61
CA THR A 196 26.30 -13.11 31.63
C THR A 196 26.65 -14.54 31.16
N ASP A 197 25.77 -15.22 30.49
CA ASP A 197 26.05 -16.54 29.93
C ASP A 197 27.10 -16.48 28.79
N LEU A 198 27.04 -15.46 27.93
CA LEU A 198 28.05 -15.23 26.89
C LEU A 198 29.42 -14.92 27.50
N GLU A 199 29.50 -14.07 28.52
CA GLU A 199 30.74 -13.78 29.25
C GLU A 199 31.33 -15.09 29.84
N ARG A 200 30.50 -15.91 30.46
CA ARG A 200 30.90 -17.18 31.04
C ARG A 200 31.52 -18.11 30.01
N ILE A 201 30.93 -18.16 28.79
CA ILE A 201 31.47 -18.97 27.68
C ILE A 201 32.83 -18.42 27.20
N VAL A 202 32.99 -17.12 27.14
CA VAL A 202 34.21 -16.45 26.70
C VAL A 202 35.35 -16.70 27.71
N TRP A 203 35.05 -16.64 29.01
CA TRP A 203 36.05 -16.88 30.07
C TRP A 203 36.51 -18.33 30.11
N VAL A 204 35.66 -19.30 29.85
CA VAL A 204 36.01 -20.74 29.78
C VAL A 204 36.94 -21.03 28.61
N LYS A 205 36.97 -20.23 27.55
CA LYS A 205 37.82 -20.40 26.37
C LYS A 205 39.16 -19.72 26.39
N ARG A 206 39.56 -19.00 27.50
CA ARG A 206 40.94 -18.51 27.62
C ARG A 206 41.79 -19.67 28.12
N PRO A 207 42.74 -20.21 27.33
CA PRO A 207 43.72 -21.12 27.84
C PRO A 207 44.59 -20.39 28.86
N ILE A 208 44.88 -21.06 29.97
CA ILE A 208 45.84 -20.62 30.96
C ILE A 208 47.21 -20.80 30.33
N GLU A 209 47.61 -19.92 29.45
CA GLU A 209 48.96 -19.79 28.92
C GLU A 209 49.37 -18.35 29.06
N ASP A 210 49.68 -17.95 30.29
CA ASP A 210 50.57 -16.81 30.66
C ASP A 210 50.47 -16.60 32.16
N LEU A 211 51.16 -17.51 32.92
CA LEU A 211 51.66 -17.25 34.28
C LEU A 211 53.06 -17.80 34.38
#